data_3e8a379d4d07770fac7001b3f1b7f35c
#
_entry.id   3e8a379d4d07770fac7001b3f1b7f35c
#
_cell.length_a   1.000
_cell.length_b   1.000
_cell.length_c   1.000
_cell.angle_alpha   90.00
_cell.angle_beta   90.00
_cell.angle_gamma   90.00
#
_symmetry.space_group_name_H-M   'P 1'
#
loop_
_entity.id
_entity.type
_entity.pdbx_description
1 polymer ?
#
loop_
_entity_poly.entity_id
_entity_poly.type
_entity_poly.pdbx_seq_one_letter_code
_entity_poly.pdbx_strand_id
1 'polypeptide(L)'
;MDDKLIHFGFSLGLNFMGYNVTDTNTPIDGEVYHARVSSLMPGCSVGFVTDLRLSRHLNLRFTPTLHFGEKTITYKTESGKPVEGILGNNEKVSVLALPIDIPLYLKWSAEREKNYRPYLIAGGGAHYDFGGDKEKPIYTKKWDFFVAFGLGCDLYMSWFKLCPEIRYQIGFNNVLTPVTDRPQLAVQNAFYTNALQRLTNQMITLTFNFE
;
A
#
# COMPACT_ATOMS: atom_id res chain seq x y z
N MET A 1 -32.31 5.73 1.29
CA MET A 1 -31.06 4.96 1.31
C MET A 1 -30.36 5.06 2.66
N ASP A 2 -30.32 6.21 3.29
CA ASP A 2 -29.60 6.41 4.58
C ASP A 2 -30.20 5.72 5.81
N ASP A 3 -31.39 5.16 5.72
CA ASP A 3 -32.12 4.55 6.86
C ASP A 3 -31.75 3.08 7.13
N LYS A 4 -31.02 2.45 6.23
CA LYS A 4 -30.57 1.07 6.44
C LYS A 4 -29.40 1.03 7.43
N LEU A 5 -29.43 0.05 8.33
CA LEU A 5 -28.36 -0.17 9.30
C LEU A 5 -27.05 -0.62 8.65
N ILE A 6 -27.16 -1.47 7.62
CA ILE A 6 -26.04 -2.06 6.90
C ILE A 6 -26.21 -1.79 5.41
N HIS A 7 -25.13 -1.34 4.77
CA HIS A 7 -25.01 -1.21 3.32
C HIS A 7 -23.92 -2.15 2.82
N PHE A 8 -24.17 -2.73 1.67
CA PHE A 8 -23.21 -3.57 0.96
C PHE A 8 -22.94 -2.96 -0.40
N GLY A 9 -21.70 -3.14 -0.86
CA GLY A 9 -21.29 -2.63 -2.13
C GLY A 9 -20.00 -3.30 -2.62
N PHE A 10 -19.50 -2.78 -3.73
CA PHE A 10 -18.20 -3.17 -4.26
C PHE A 10 -17.36 -1.92 -4.52
N SER A 11 -16.06 -2.12 -4.56
CA SER A 11 -15.06 -1.08 -4.73
C SER A 11 -14.18 -1.41 -5.93
N LEU A 12 -14.00 -0.42 -6.80
CA LEU A 12 -13.02 -0.44 -7.88
C LEU A 12 -12.10 0.75 -7.72
N GLY A 13 -10.83 0.60 -7.99
CA GLY A 13 -9.93 1.72 -7.84
C GLY A 13 -8.58 1.55 -8.50
N LEU A 14 -7.83 2.64 -8.44
CA LEU A 14 -6.41 2.70 -8.78
C LEU A 14 -5.62 2.75 -7.48
N ASN A 15 -4.53 2.02 -7.43
CA ASN A 15 -3.57 2.09 -6.34
C ASN A 15 -2.21 2.53 -6.85
N PHE A 16 -1.46 3.18 -5.98
CA PHE A 16 -0.09 3.59 -6.20
C PHE A 16 0.73 3.07 -5.03
N MET A 17 1.41 1.96 -5.26
CA MET A 17 2.17 1.25 -4.23
C MET A 17 3.63 1.62 -4.25
N GLY A 18 4.25 1.67 -3.07
CA GLY A 18 5.66 1.90 -2.90
C GLY A 18 6.15 1.49 -1.52
N TYR A 19 7.44 1.67 -1.32
CA TYR A 19 8.07 1.49 -0.02
C TYR A 19 8.57 2.83 0.50
N ASN A 20 8.49 3.03 1.80
CA ASN A 20 9.26 4.06 2.48
C ASN A 20 10.56 3.43 2.97
N VAL A 21 11.69 3.95 2.48
CA VAL A 21 13.02 3.37 2.67
C VAL A 21 13.81 4.25 3.61
N THR A 22 14.48 3.64 4.59
CA THR A 22 15.49 4.29 5.42
C THR A 22 16.83 3.63 5.12
N ASP A 23 17.78 4.42 4.61
CA ASP A 23 19.11 3.97 4.26
C ASP A 23 20.00 3.76 5.49
N THR A 24 20.93 2.83 5.41
CA THR A 24 21.89 2.56 6.49
C THR A 24 23.05 3.57 6.48
N ASN A 25 23.30 4.27 5.36
CA ASN A 25 24.45 5.17 5.13
C ASN A 25 25.82 4.53 5.46
N THR A 26 25.91 3.22 5.51
CA THR A 26 27.18 2.51 5.74
C THR A 26 27.86 2.26 4.41
N PRO A 27 29.16 2.60 4.26
CA PRO A 27 29.87 2.30 3.04
C PRO A 27 30.04 0.78 2.89
N ILE A 28 29.65 0.25 1.74
CA ILE A 28 29.87 -1.13 1.33
C ILE A 28 30.89 -1.08 0.21
N ASP A 29 32.03 -1.77 0.36
CA ASP A 29 33.16 -1.74 -0.56
C ASP A 29 33.71 -0.32 -0.90
N GLY A 30 33.58 0.61 0.07
CA GLY A 30 34.10 1.98 -0.04
C GLY A 30 33.14 2.98 -0.74
N GLU A 31 31.96 2.55 -1.14
CA GLU A 31 30.93 3.42 -1.73
C GLU A 31 29.63 3.39 -0.88
N VAL A 32 28.98 4.55 -0.78
CA VAL A 32 27.68 4.68 -0.10
C VAL A 32 26.56 4.50 -1.13
N TYR A 33 25.67 3.55 -0.85
CA TYR A 33 24.53 3.26 -1.71
C TYR A 33 23.25 3.86 -1.12
N HIS A 34 22.57 4.65 -1.91
CA HIS A 34 21.30 5.23 -1.58
C HIS A 34 20.17 4.49 -2.30
N ALA A 35 19.31 3.86 -1.54
CA ALA A 35 18.07 3.31 -2.06
C ALA A 35 17.00 4.42 -2.08
N ARG A 36 16.58 4.83 -3.25
CA ARG A 36 15.47 5.78 -3.40
C ARG A 36 14.21 5.04 -3.80
N VAL A 37 13.10 5.45 -3.19
CA VAL A 37 11.79 5.01 -3.66
C VAL A 37 11.66 5.44 -5.12
N SER A 38 11.48 4.48 -6.00
CA SER A 38 11.04 4.78 -7.34
C SER A 38 9.63 5.36 -7.30
N SER A 39 9.25 6.06 -8.36
CA SER A 39 7.89 6.57 -8.51
C SER A 39 6.85 5.51 -8.14
N LEU A 40 5.84 5.91 -7.39
CA LEU A 40 4.69 5.07 -7.10
C LEU A 40 4.13 4.52 -8.41
N MET A 41 4.16 3.20 -8.56
CA MET A 41 3.68 2.54 -9.78
C MET A 41 2.17 2.38 -9.72
N PRO A 42 1.45 2.74 -10.79
CA PRO A 42 0.01 2.57 -10.82
C PRO A 42 -0.37 1.09 -10.91
N GLY A 43 -1.40 0.73 -10.17
CA GLY A 43 -2.03 -0.58 -10.18
C GLY A 43 -3.53 -0.47 -10.07
N CYS A 44 -4.23 -1.59 -9.99
CA CYS A 44 -5.67 -1.62 -9.81
C CYS A 44 -6.08 -2.31 -8.51
N SER A 45 -7.28 -2.00 -8.04
CA SER A 45 -7.83 -2.52 -6.79
C SER A 45 -9.27 -2.94 -6.99
N VAL A 46 -9.64 -4.08 -6.40
CA VAL A 46 -11.01 -4.57 -6.39
C VAL A 46 -11.34 -5.03 -4.98
N GLY A 47 -12.51 -4.64 -4.48
CA GLY A 47 -12.91 -4.98 -3.12
C GLY A 47 -14.40 -5.01 -2.90
N PHE A 48 -14.77 -5.42 -1.70
CA PHE A 48 -16.13 -5.35 -1.20
C PHE A 48 -16.23 -4.24 -0.15
N VAL A 49 -17.41 -3.64 -0.05
CA VAL A 49 -17.71 -2.62 0.93
C VAL A 49 -18.84 -3.10 1.81
N THR A 50 -18.63 -3.04 3.11
CA THR A 50 -19.68 -3.21 4.11
C THR A 50 -19.62 -2.00 5.03
N ASP A 51 -20.72 -1.26 5.10
CA ASP A 51 -20.82 -0.02 5.87
C ASP A 51 -21.93 -0.19 6.93
N LEU A 52 -21.53 -0.20 8.20
CA LEU A 52 -22.43 -0.32 9.35
C LEU A 52 -22.64 1.06 9.97
N ARG A 53 -23.87 1.53 9.99
CA ARG A 53 -24.24 2.81 10.58
C ARG A 53 -24.26 2.70 12.11
N LEU A 54 -23.37 3.42 12.78
CA LEU A 54 -23.32 3.51 14.25
C LEU A 54 -24.15 4.69 14.77
N SER A 55 -24.10 5.82 14.05
CA SER A 55 -24.87 7.02 14.39
C SER A 55 -25.20 7.83 13.14
N ARG A 56 -25.81 9.01 13.32
CA ARG A 56 -26.17 9.90 12.20
C ARG A 56 -24.95 10.33 11.37
N HIS A 57 -23.80 10.47 12.00
CA HIS A 57 -22.57 10.97 11.38
C HIS A 57 -21.44 9.96 11.36
N LEU A 58 -21.57 8.82 12.05
CA LEU A 58 -20.50 7.85 12.24
C LEU A 58 -20.91 6.48 11.73
N ASN A 59 -20.08 5.94 10.84
CA ASN A 59 -20.23 4.59 10.31
C ASN A 59 -18.94 3.79 10.56
N LEU A 60 -19.09 2.49 10.74
CA LEU A 60 -18.00 1.53 10.74
C LEU A 60 -17.96 0.86 9.38
N ARG A 61 -16.84 1.04 8.66
CA ARG A 61 -16.68 0.54 7.30
C ARG A 61 -15.64 -0.57 7.26
N PHE A 62 -16.00 -1.70 6.67
CA PHE A 62 -15.13 -2.83 6.41
C PHE A 62 -15.00 -3.01 4.90
N THR A 63 -13.76 -2.91 4.37
CA THR A 63 -13.53 -2.95 2.92
C THR A 63 -12.37 -3.89 2.58
N PRO A 64 -12.55 -5.22 2.65
CA PRO A 64 -11.53 -6.14 2.17
C PRO A 64 -11.26 -5.87 0.68
N THR A 65 -9.99 -5.61 0.36
CA THR A 65 -9.59 -5.16 -0.97
C THR A 65 -8.37 -5.93 -1.44
N LEU A 66 -8.43 -6.47 -2.66
CA LEU A 66 -7.31 -7.06 -3.36
C LEU A 66 -6.69 -6.01 -4.27
N HIS A 67 -5.38 -5.84 -4.16
CA HIS A 67 -4.62 -4.91 -4.96
C HIS A 67 -3.71 -5.65 -5.93
N PHE A 68 -3.57 -5.09 -7.12
CA PHE A 68 -2.69 -5.59 -8.18
C PHE A 68 -1.74 -4.46 -8.55
N GLY A 69 -0.45 -4.71 -8.54
CA GLY A 69 0.52 -3.70 -8.94
C GLY A 69 1.96 -4.15 -8.76
N GLU A 70 2.87 -3.23 -8.98
CA GLU A 70 4.30 -3.43 -8.81
C GLU A 70 4.87 -2.43 -7.81
N LYS A 71 5.87 -2.86 -7.05
CA LYS A 71 6.66 -2.00 -6.18
C LYS A 71 8.08 -1.96 -6.74
N THR A 72 8.60 -0.77 -6.99
CA THR A 72 9.94 -0.60 -7.58
C THR A 72 10.86 0.16 -6.62
N ILE A 73 12.08 -0.34 -6.44
CA ILE A 73 13.14 0.32 -5.70
C ILE A 73 14.26 0.65 -6.69
N THR A 74 14.76 1.88 -6.64
CA THR A 74 15.90 2.33 -7.45
C THR A 74 17.11 2.55 -6.56
N TYR A 75 18.22 1.92 -6.89
CA TYR A 75 19.50 2.09 -6.20
C TYR A 75 20.37 3.08 -6.98
N LYS A 76 21.00 4.02 -6.26
CA LYS A 76 21.96 4.98 -6.82
C LYS A 76 23.19 5.03 -5.93
N THR A 77 24.35 5.14 -6.56
CA THR A 77 25.60 5.39 -5.90
C THR A 77 25.79 6.89 -5.67
N GLU A 78 26.48 7.31 -4.62
CA GLU A 78 26.79 8.72 -4.34
C GLU A 78 27.59 9.36 -5.49
N SER A 79 28.44 8.59 -6.14
CA SER A 79 29.22 9.00 -7.33
C SER A 79 28.40 9.09 -8.62
N GLY A 80 27.09 8.75 -8.60
CA GLY A 80 26.22 8.74 -9.78
C GLY A 80 26.52 7.64 -10.79
N LYS A 81 27.43 6.71 -10.48
CA LYS A 81 27.72 5.56 -11.32
C LYS A 81 26.59 4.53 -11.21
N PRO A 82 26.24 3.85 -12.31
CA PRO A 82 25.29 2.74 -12.24
C PRO A 82 25.85 1.63 -11.34
N VAL A 83 24.98 1.03 -10.53
CA VAL A 83 25.35 -0.11 -9.68
C VAL A 83 25.54 -1.33 -10.59
N GLU A 84 26.78 -1.76 -10.78
CA GLU A 84 27.09 -3.01 -11.45
C GLU A 84 26.75 -4.17 -10.51
N GLY A 85 25.55 -4.69 -10.60
CA GLY A 85 25.10 -5.84 -9.82
C GLY A 85 25.04 -7.11 -10.66
N ILE A 86 24.90 -8.24 -10.00
CA ILE A 86 24.83 -9.60 -10.57
C ILE A 86 23.69 -9.76 -11.60
N LEU A 87 22.72 -8.86 -11.65
CA LEU A 87 21.57 -8.85 -12.56
C LEU A 87 21.71 -7.91 -13.77
N GLY A 88 22.94 -7.46 -14.10
CA GLY A 88 23.18 -6.48 -15.17
C GLY A 88 22.86 -5.05 -14.72
N ASN A 89 23.06 -4.06 -15.61
CA ASN A 89 22.92 -2.62 -15.35
C ASN A 89 21.50 -2.17 -14.90
N ASN A 90 20.84 -2.91 -14.05
CA ASN A 90 19.50 -2.59 -13.59
C ASN A 90 19.52 -1.82 -12.26
N GLU A 91 19.51 -0.50 -12.35
CA GLU A 91 19.29 0.39 -11.20
C GLU A 91 17.92 0.19 -10.53
N LYS A 92 17.00 -0.52 -11.19
CA LYS A 92 15.61 -0.69 -10.77
C LYS A 92 15.27 -2.15 -10.49
N VAL A 93 14.77 -2.41 -9.30
CA VAL A 93 14.24 -3.72 -8.91
C VAL A 93 12.72 -3.59 -8.75
N SER A 94 11.98 -4.24 -9.64
CA SER A 94 10.53 -4.32 -9.59
C SER A 94 10.08 -5.63 -8.95
N VAL A 95 9.14 -5.53 -8.02
CA VAL A 95 8.54 -6.66 -7.33
C VAL A 95 7.04 -6.64 -7.58
N LEU A 96 6.51 -7.69 -8.21
CA LEU A 96 5.06 -7.86 -8.34
C LEU A 96 4.45 -7.96 -6.93
N ALA A 97 3.45 -7.16 -6.66
CA ALA A 97 2.73 -7.13 -5.40
C ALA A 97 1.27 -7.48 -5.62
N LEU A 98 0.79 -8.44 -4.86
CA LEU A 98 -0.60 -8.92 -4.85
C LEU A 98 -1.13 -8.91 -3.41
N PRO A 99 -1.19 -7.76 -2.75
CA PRO A 99 -1.66 -7.73 -1.39
C PRO A 99 -3.18 -7.78 -1.29
N ILE A 100 -3.65 -8.44 -0.23
CA ILE A 100 -5.00 -8.31 0.28
C ILE A 100 -4.96 -7.48 1.57
N ASP A 101 -5.78 -6.45 1.61
CA ASP A 101 -5.99 -5.63 2.79
C ASP A 101 -7.31 -6.01 3.47
N ILE A 102 -7.25 -6.11 4.79
CA ILE A 102 -8.39 -6.41 5.67
C ILE A 102 -8.52 -5.26 6.67
N PRO A 103 -9.07 -4.12 6.24
CA PRO A 103 -9.17 -2.92 7.07
C PRO A 103 -10.47 -2.81 7.82
N LEU A 104 -10.42 -2.04 8.92
CA LEU A 104 -11.59 -1.55 9.62
C LEU A 104 -11.45 -0.04 9.78
N TYR A 105 -12.41 0.71 9.27
CA TYR A 105 -12.40 2.16 9.24
C TYR A 105 -13.57 2.75 10.01
N LEU A 106 -13.33 3.90 10.62
CA LEU A 106 -14.35 4.82 11.06
C LEU A 106 -14.55 5.88 9.97
N LYS A 107 -15.77 5.98 9.45
CA LYS A 107 -16.20 6.98 8.48
C LYS A 107 -17.04 8.02 9.21
N TRP A 108 -16.53 9.26 9.22
CA TRP A 108 -17.25 10.41 9.75
C TRP A 108 -17.78 11.26 8.63
N SER A 109 -19.10 11.35 8.51
CA SER A 109 -19.80 12.04 7.43
C SER A 109 -20.40 13.34 7.91
N ALA A 110 -20.26 14.39 7.10
CA ALA A 110 -20.91 15.68 7.31
C ALA A 110 -22.45 15.57 7.13
N GLU A 111 -23.15 16.66 7.27
CA GLU A 111 -24.54 16.74 6.89
C GLU A 111 -24.69 16.61 5.37
N ARG A 112 -25.78 15.98 4.95
CA ARG A 112 -26.08 15.81 3.53
C ARG A 112 -26.60 17.12 2.95
N GLU A 113 -25.96 17.59 1.91
CA GLU A 113 -26.46 18.70 1.09
C GLU A 113 -26.96 18.19 -0.25
N LYS A 114 -28.28 18.21 -0.47
CA LYS A 114 -28.91 17.72 -1.71
C LYS A 114 -28.48 16.27 -2.04
N ASN A 115 -27.59 16.10 -3.02
CA ASN A 115 -27.14 14.80 -3.54
C ASN A 115 -25.70 14.46 -3.20
N TYR A 116 -25.03 15.23 -2.34
CA TYR A 116 -23.67 14.95 -1.93
C TYR A 116 -23.49 15.02 -0.41
N ARG A 117 -22.57 14.22 0.10
CA ARG A 117 -22.26 14.14 1.51
C ARG A 117 -20.76 13.85 1.67
N PRO A 118 -19.93 14.87 1.95
CA PRO A 118 -18.51 14.66 2.18
C PRO A 118 -18.27 13.91 3.48
N TYR A 119 -17.18 13.14 3.51
CA TYR A 119 -16.77 12.39 4.69
C TYR A 119 -15.26 12.28 4.82
N LEU A 120 -14.82 12.03 6.05
CA LEU A 120 -13.48 11.63 6.40
C LEU A 120 -13.50 10.16 6.82
N ILE A 121 -12.40 9.47 6.53
CA ILE A 121 -12.23 8.08 6.90
C ILE A 121 -10.86 7.89 7.54
N ALA A 122 -10.82 7.14 8.64
CA ALA A 122 -9.57 6.80 9.32
C ALA A 122 -9.70 5.41 9.96
N GLY A 123 -8.62 4.66 9.96
CA GLY A 123 -8.62 3.34 10.57
C GLY A 123 -7.32 2.59 10.28
N GLY A 124 -7.38 1.28 10.38
CA GLY A 124 -6.22 0.42 10.11
C GLY A 124 -6.65 -1.00 9.84
N GLY A 125 -5.67 -1.83 9.56
CA GLY A 125 -5.93 -3.23 9.25
C GLY A 125 -4.68 -4.06 9.07
N ALA A 126 -4.90 -5.29 8.66
CA ALA A 126 -3.85 -6.22 8.28
C ALA A 126 -3.67 -6.20 6.76
N HIS A 127 -2.42 -6.30 6.34
CA HIS A 127 -1.98 -6.37 4.96
C HIS A 127 -1.24 -7.69 4.76
N TYR A 128 -1.66 -8.49 3.80
CA TYR A 128 -1.01 -9.74 3.46
C TYR A 128 -0.64 -9.76 1.98
N ASP A 129 0.66 -9.84 1.68
CA ASP A 129 1.18 -9.84 0.30
C ASP A 129 1.44 -11.27 -0.20
N PHE A 130 0.73 -11.67 -1.25
CA PHE A 130 0.91 -12.96 -1.93
C PHE A 130 2.06 -12.93 -2.95
N GLY A 131 2.51 -11.73 -3.36
CA GLY A 131 3.46 -11.52 -4.47
C GLY A 131 4.92 -11.86 -4.19
N GLY A 132 5.24 -12.40 -2.99
CA GLY A 132 6.60 -12.74 -2.59
C GLY A 132 7.16 -13.97 -3.30
N ASP A 133 7.85 -13.81 -4.41
CA ASP A 133 8.62 -14.87 -5.07
C ASP A 133 9.96 -15.10 -4.38
N LYS A 134 10.35 -16.36 -4.20
CA LYS A 134 11.58 -16.76 -3.52
C LYS A 134 12.87 -16.42 -4.28
N GLU A 135 12.77 -16.02 -5.54
CA GLU A 135 13.90 -15.71 -6.42
C GLU A 135 14.22 -14.19 -6.54
N LYS A 136 13.52 -13.34 -5.79
CA LYS A 136 13.69 -11.88 -5.87
C LYS A 136 14.85 -11.40 -4.99
N PRO A 137 15.55 -10.33 -5.41
CA PRO A 137 16.68 -9.79 -4.68
C PRO A 137 16.32 -9.19 -3.30
N ILE A 138 15.03 -8.89 -3.07
CA ILE A 138 14.55 -8.33 -1.80
C ILE A 138 13.45 -9.22 -1.26
N TYR A 139 13.73 -9.83 -0.11
CA TYR A 139 12.74 -10.63 0.61
C TYR A 139 11.97 -9.75 1.59
N THR A 140 10.66 -9.74 1.44
CA THR A 140 9.75 -9.02 2.32
C THR A 140 8.88 -9.98 3.12
N LYS A 141 8.56 -9.60 4.35
CA LYS A 141 7.59 -10.31 5.17
C LYS A 141 6.20 -10.18 4.52
N LYS A 142 5.44 -11.26 4.56
CA LYS A 142 4.10 -11.30 3.94
C LYS A 142 3.05 -10.51 4.73
N TRP A 143 3.19 -10.46 6.06
CA TRP A 143 2.25 -9.79 6.94
C TRP A 143 2.76 -8.41 7.36
N ASP A 144 1.89 -7.42 7.26
CA ASP A 144 2.10 -6.07 7.76
C ASP A 144 0.81 -5.56 8.41
N PHE A 145 0.93 -4.59 9.32
CA PHE A 145 -0.19 -3.84 9.85
C PHE A 145 -0.07 -2.39 9.43
N PHE A 146 -1.19 -1.77 9.14
CA PHE A 146 -1.20 -0.41 8.64
C PHE A 146 -2.25 0.46 9.31
N VAL A 147 -2.05 1.78 9.24
CA VAL A 147 -3.10 2.77 9.37
C VAL A 147 -3.32 3.45 8.05
N ALA A 148 -4.54 3.90 7.85
CA ALA A 148 -4.91 4.70 6.71
C ALA A 148 -5.88 5.80 7.11
N PHE A 149 -5.79 6.90 6.38
CA PHE A 149 -6.70 8.02 6.47
C PHE A 149 -7.02 8.53 5.07
N GLY A 150 -8.18 9.10 4.94
CA GLY A 150 -8.65 9.56 3.64
C GLY A 150 -9.85 10.45 3.72
N LEU A 151 -10.28 10.87 2.57
CA LEU A 151 -11.47 11.71 2.38
C LEU A 151 -12.23 11.23 1.16
N GLY A 152 -13.53 11.42 1.19
CA GLY A 152 -14.40 11.04 0.10
C GLY A 152 -15.71 11.82 0.11
N CYS A 153 -16.55 11.50 -0.84
CA CYS A 153 -17.87 12.11 -0.95
C CYS A 153 -18.89 11.06 -1.38
N ASP A 154 -19.97 10.92 -0.62
CA ASP A 154 -21.11 10.12 -1.04
C ASP A 154 -21.95 10.92 -2.02
N LEU A 155 -22.05 10.44 -3.26
CA LEU A 155 -22.88 10.99 -4.33
C LEU A 155 -24.12 10.11 -4.50
N TYR A 156 -25.29 10.68 -4.20
CA TYR A 156 -26.56 9.95 -4.27
C TYR A 156 -27.14 10.02 -5.68
N MET A 157 -27.03 8.90 -6.38
CA MET A 157 -27.65 8.70 -7.68
C MET A 157 -29.07 8.10 -7.52
N SER A 158 -29.81 8.02 -8.62
CA SER A 158 -31.18 7.50 -8.57
C SER A 158 -31.27 6.03 -8.16
N TRP A 159 -30.25 5.23 -8.46
CA TRP A 159 -30.27 3.78 -8.28
C TRP A 159 -29.20 3.25 -7.33
N PHE A 160 -28.11 3.99 -7.12
CA PHE A 160 -26.98 3.60 -6.29
C PHE A 160 -26.31 4.85 -5.70
N LYS A 161 -25.47 4.62 -4.72
CA LYS A 161 -24.60 5.64 -4.13
C LYS A 161 -23.17 5.42 -4.65
N LEU A 162 -22.61 6.44 -5.29
CA LEU A 162 -21.22 6.46 -5.73
C LEU A 162 -20.39 7.21 -4.71
N CYS A 163 -19.34 6.56 -4.18
CA CYS A 163 -18.48 7.16 -3.18
C CYS A 163 -17.03 7.21 -3.69
N PRO A 164 -16.64 8.25 -4.46
CA PRO A 164 -15.23 8.50 -4.74
C PRO A 164 -14.48 8.80 -3.43
N GLU A 165 -13.33 8.15 -3.27
CA GLU A 165 -12.54 8.19 -2.05
C GLU A 165 -11.06 8.13 -2.36
N ILE A 166 -10.27 9.01 -1.75
CA ILE A 166 -8.81 8.96 -1.77
C ILE A 166 -8.31 8.61 -0.38
N ARG A 167 -7.43 7.62 -0.29
CA ARG A 167 -6.81 7.14 0.96
C ARG A 167 -5.30 7.11 0.85
N TYR A 168 -4.65 7.44 1.96
CA TYR A 168 -3.23 7.24 2.17
C TYR A 168 -3.02 6.23 3.28
N GLN A 169 -2.20 5.23 3.02
CA GLN A 169 -1.93 4.09 3.89
C GLN A 169 -0.44 4.00 4.20
N ILE A 170 -0.12 3.77 5.48
CA ILE A 170 1.25 3.62 5.98
C ILE A 170 1.34 2.33 6.80
N GLY A 171 2.26 1.45 6.41
CA GLY A 171 2.62 0.25 7.18
C GLY A 171 3.52 0.58 8.37
N PHE A 172 3.35 -0.16 9.46
CA PHE A 172 4.13 0.04 10.69
C PHE A 172 5.34 -0.87 10.80
N ASN A 173 5.23 -2.08 10.28
CA ASN A 173 6.27 -3.07 10.46
C ASN A 173 7.44 -2.84 9.51
N ASN A 174 8.63 -3.18 9.97
CA ASN A 174 9.74 -3.38 9.06
C ASN A 174 9.49 -4.68 8.28
N VAL A 175 9.09 -4.53 7.02
CA VAL A 175 8.80 -5.67 6.13
C VAL A 175 10.05 -6.31 5.55
N LEU A 176 11.24 -5.74 5.81
CA LEU A 176 12.51 -6.32 5.38
C LEU A 176 12.80 -7.61 6.16
N THR A 177 13.07 -8.71 5.45
CA THR A 177 13.50 -9.96 6.08
C THR A 177 15.01 -9.91 6.34
N PRO A 178 15.48 -10.17 7.60
CA PRO A 178 16.90 -10.22 7.91
C PRO A 178 17.66 -11.27 7.07
N VAL A 179 18.93 -11.02 6.80
CA VAL A 179 19.77 -11.92 5.97
C VAL A 179 19.85 -13.34 6.58
N THR A 180 19.82 -13.44 7.90
CA THR A 180 19.88 -14.71 8.66
C THR A 180 18.71 -15.66 8.38
N ASP A 181 17.55 -15.11 8.00
CA ASP A 181 16.31 -15.87 7.84
C ASP A 181 16.01 -16.20 6.36
N ARG A 182 16.97 -15.97 5.49
CA ARG A 182 16.81 -16.18 4.05
C ARG A 182 17.34 -17.53 3.59
N PRO A 183 16.74 -18.14 2.55
CA PRO A 183 17.32 -19.33 1.89
C PRO A 183 18.73 -19.01 1.32
N GLN A 184 19.62 -19.98 1.32
CA GLN A 184 21.03 -19.82 0.89
C GLN A 184 21.23 -19.24 -0.52
N LEU A 185 20.26 -19.43 -1.44
CA LEU A 185 20.31 -18.82 -2.79
C LEU A 185 20.23 -17.28 -2.77
N ALA A 186 19.73 -16.70 -1.71
CA ALA A 186 19.58 -15.25 -1.58
C ALA A 186 20.87 -14.52 -1.11
N VAL A 187 21.91 -15.24 -0.73
CA VAL A 187 23.16 -14.65 -0.25
C VAL A 187 23.85 -13.81 -1.34
N GLN A 188 23.70 -14.17 -2.63
CA GLN A 188 24.23 -13.39 -3.75
C GLN A 188 23.59 -12.00 -3.89
N ASN A 189 22.39 -11.82 -3.35
CA ASN A 189 21.64 -10.55 -3.37
C ASN A 189 21.65 -9.83 -2.00
N ALA A 190 22.46 -10.31 -1.06
CA ALA A 190 22.56 -9.72 0.28
C ALA A 190 22.96 -8.23 0.25
N PHE A 191 23.69 -7.82 -0.79
CA PHE A 191 24.11 -6.45 -1.04
C PHE A 191 22.94 -5.46 -1.05
N TYR A 192 21.90 -5.73 -1.83
CA TYR A 192 20.73 -4.85 -1.96
C TYR A 192 19.96 -4.68 -0.64
N THR A 193 20.05 -5.69 0.22
CA THR A 193 19.34 -5.67 1.50
C THR A 193 20.16 -5.05 2.62
N ASN A 194 21.48 -5.22 2.59
CA ASN A 194 22.38 -4.65 3.61
C ASN A 194 22.47 -3.13 3.53
N ALA A 195 22.16 -2.54 2.37
CA ALA A 195 22.01 -1.10 2.20
C ALA A 195 20.74 -0.53 2.85
N LEU A 196 19.79 -1.39 3.23
CA LEU A 196 18.49 -1.00 3.78
C LEU A 196 18.45 -1.24 5.28
N GLN A 197 18.13 -0.20 6.07
CA GLN A 197 17.91 -0.31 7.50
C GLN A 197 16.45 -0.66 7.83
N ARG A 198 15.52 0.01 7.16
CA ARG A 198 14.08 -0.17 7.38
C ARG A 198 13.32 -0.01 6.06
N LEU A 199 12.36 -0.90 5.87
CA LEU A 199 11.46 -0.87 4.74
C LEU A 199 10.02 -0.95 5.25
N THR A 200 9.20 0.05 4.96
CA THR A 200 7.78 0.06 5.31
C THR A 200 6.93 0.25 4.07
N ASN A 201 5.76 -0.37 4.07
CA ASN A 201 4.80 -0.21 2.96
C ASN A 201 4.16 1.17 3.01
N GLN A 202 3.95 1.77 1.84
CA GLN A 202 3.08 2.93 1.66
C GLN A 202 2.24 2.76 0.41
N MET A 203 1.01 3.26 0.46
CA MET A 203 0.10 3.18 -0.67
C MET A 203 -0.86 4.37 -0.69
N ILE A 204 -1.08 4.91 -1.89
CA ILE A 204 -2.18 5.85 -2.16
C ILE A 204 -3.21 5.10 -2.99
N THR A 205 -4.48 5.18 -2.61
CA THR A 205 -5.58 4.57 -3.37
C THR A 205 -6.61 5.62 -3.73
N LEU A 206 -7.05 5.58 -4.98
CA LEU A 206 -8.24 6.30 -5.46
C LEU A 206 -9.30 5.25 -5.76
N THR A 207 -10.34 5.19 -4.97
CA THR A 207 -11.39 4.17 -5.08
C THR A 207 -12.74 4.80 -5.41
N PHE A 208 -13.53 4.05 -6.16
CA PHE A 208 -14.93 4.33 -6.43
C PHE A 208 -15.75 3.20 -5.79
N ASN A 209 -16.45 3.52 -4.71
CA ASN A 209 -17.29 2.56 -4.02
C ASN A 209 -18.72 2.71 -4.52
N PHE A 210 -19.38 1.60 -4.82
CA PHE A 210 -20.75 1.50 -5.31
C PHE A 210 -21.59 0.80 -4.25
N GLU A 211 -22.50 1.54 -3.62
CA GLU A 211 -23.36 1.06 -2.53
C GLU A 211 -24.86 1.18 -2.87
#